data_e62826149c6a4515b85967defac87f9e
#
_entry.id   e62826149c6a4515b85967defac87f9e
#
_cell.length_a   1.000
_cell.length_b   1.000
_cell.length_c   1.000
_cell.angle_alpha   90.00
_cell.angle_beta   90.00
_cell.angle_gamma   90.00
#
_symmetry.space_group_name_H-M   'P 1'
#
loop_
_entity.id
_entity.type
_entity.pdbx_description
1 polymer ?
#
loop_
_entity_poly.entity_id
_entity_poly.type
_entity_poly.pdbx_seq_one_letter_code
_entity_poly.pdbx_strand_id
1 'polypeptide(L)'
;MNLDEDKNKDETESNKTKVIMDKKHYKMTRLDKNNYLFEYEITNKNILLEKVINLEFIKLIYELNRQDIFDDFYLEMTGPESATIYTLFKHFFEDFGVSQKYVHGDICIERTEKQIIFKTTTNNSQPKVNITNPNAELIPIYNVTTVCDFINPHRAQIKTTTSFDKSMNSPEFIEKMATTVISKIFLRAKQFIEKITVNNIK
;
A
#
# COMPACT_ATOMS: atom_id res chain seq x y z
N MET A 1 21.42 4.92 39.65
CA MET A 1 20.54 3.95 38.99
C MET A 1 20.19 4.53 37.64
N ASN A 2 20.86 4.01 36.59
CA ASN A 2 20.95 4.68 35.29
C ASN A 2 19.66 4.51 34.47
N LEU A 3 18.86 5.57 34.41
CA LEU A 3 17.64 5.65 33.55
C LEU A 3 17.97 5.97 32.07
N ASP A 4 19.23 6.27 31.76
CA ASP A 4 19.66 6.66 30.39
C ASP A 4 20.16 5.49 29.53
N GLU A 5 20.48 4.34 30.10
CA GLU A 5 20.93 3.16 29.33
C GLU A 5 19.79 2.41 28.65
N ASP A 6 18.58 2.44 29.19
CA ASP A 6 17.42 1.74 28.58
C ASP A 6 16.85 2.46 27.36
N LYS A 7 16.92 3.80 27.32
CA LYS A 7 16.46 4.57 26.13
C LYS A 7 17.33 4.34 24.90
N ASN A 8 18.65 4.17 25.08
CA ASN A 8 19.57 3.95 23.97
C ASN A 8 19.47 2.53 23.38
N LYS A 9 18.96 1.54 24.12
CA LYS A 9 18.74 0.19 23.59
C LYS A 9 17.51 0.12 22.68
N ASP A 10 16.43 0.79 23.03
CA ASP A 10 15.20 0.80 22.23
C ASP A 10 15.39 1.56 20.89
N GLU A 11 16.17 2.65 20.87
CA GLU A 11 16.47 3.37 19.63
C GLU A 11 17.38 2.60 18.68
N THR A 12 18.32 1.80 19.18
CA THR A 12 19.22 0.96 18.35
C THR A 12 18.54 -0.27 17.79
N GLU A 13 17.54 -0.84 18.46
CA GLU A 13 16.75 -1.97 17.92
C GLU A 13 15.71 -1.53 16.89
N SER A 14 15.13 -0.34 17.02
CA SER A 14 14.12 0.20 16.10
C SER A 14 14.66 0.51 14.70
N ASN A 15 15.97 0.73 14.57
CA ASN A 15 16.64 1.05 13.30
C ASN A 15 17.19 -0.17 12.55
N LYS A 16 16.94 -1.39 13.02
CA LYS A 16 17.41 -2.61 12.32
C LYS A 16 16.37 -3.12 11.33
N THR A 17 16.85 -3.51 10.16
CA THR A 17 16.04 -4.24 9.18
C THR A 17 15.48 -5.51 9.81
N LYS A 18 14.15 -5.69 9.78
CA LYS A 18 13.44 -6.84 10.35
C LYS A 18 12.42 -7.39 9.36
N VAL A 19 12.48 -8.70 9.10
CA VAL A 19 11.42 -9.38 8.35
C VAL A 19 10.21 -9.52 9.28
N ILE A 20 9.10 -8.87 8.92
CA ILE A 20 7.84 -8.89 9.67
C ILE A 20 7.01 -10.11 9.26
N MET A 21 6.99 -10.39 7.96
CA MET A 21 6.24 -11.50 7.39
C MET A 21 6.97 -12.07 6.18
N ASP A 22 7.14 -13.40 6.16
CA ASP A 22 7.69 -14.14 5.02
C ASP A 22 6.75 -15.33 4.72
N LYS A 23 6.09 -15.27 3.57
CA LYS A 23 5.13 -16.26 3.10
C LYS A 23 5.48 -16.67 1.67
N LYS A 24 5.03 -17.83 1.24
CA LYS A 24 5.28 -18.40 -0.10
C LYS A 24 5.07 -17.39 -1.25
N HIS A 25 4.17 -16.42 -1.10
CA HIS A 25 3.74 -15.54 -2.20
C HIS A 25 4.09 -14.09 -1.99
N TYR A 26 4.57 -13.70 -0.83
CA TYR A 26 4.92 -12.31 -0.51
C TYR A 26 5.81 -12.22 0.73
N LYS A 27 6.57 -11.15 0.78
CA LYS A 27 7.44 -10.82 1.90
C LYS A 27 7.22 -9.38 2.31
N MET A 28 7.20 -9.13 3.61
CA MET A 28 7.19 -7.78 4.17
C MET A 28 8.37 -7.60 5.13
N THR A 29 9.13 -6.56 4.89
CA THR A 29 10.33 -6.21 5.65
C THR A 29 10.19 -4.79 6.17
N ARG A 30 10.41 -4.58 7.46
CA ARG A 30 10.67 -3.25 8.01
C ARG A 30 12.13 -2.93 7.74
N LEU A 31 12.42 -1.91 6.94
CA LEU A 31 13.76 -1.48 6.58
C LEU A 31 14.41 -0.69 7.76
N ASP A 32 13.60 0.17 8.37
CA ASP A 32 13.88 0.92 9.58
C ASP A 32 12.56 1.27 10.30
N LYS A 33 12.59 2.15 11.30
CA LYS A 33 11.42 2.50 12.14
C LYS A 33 10.18 2.91 11.32
N ASN A 34 10.38 3.62 10.20
CA ASN A 34 9.27 4.25 9.45
C ASN A 34 9.21 3.82 7.98
N ASN A 35 10.08 2.89 7.55
CA ASN A 35 10.15 2.46 6.16
C ASN A 35 9.91 0.95 6.05
N TYR A 36 9.00 0.59 5.15
CA TYR A 36 8.56 -0.78 4.93
C TYR A 36 8.68 -1.14 3.45
N LEU A 37 9.12 -2.37 3.19
CA LEU A 37 9.18 -2.97 1.86
C LEU A 37 8.24 -4.18 1.81
N PHE A 38 7.31 -4.15 0.86
CA PHE A 38 6.44 -5.27 0.54
C PHE A 38 6.76 -5.79 -0.86
N GLU A 39 7.02 -7.10 -0.98
CA GLU A 39 7.47 -7.74 -2.21
C GLU A 39 6.57 -8.93 -2.55
N TYR A 40 6.19 -9.04 -3.82
CA TYR A 40 5.47 -10.19 -4.36
C TYR A 40 5.65 -10.29 -5.86
N GLU A 41 5.31 -11.44 -6.42
CA GLU A 41 5.38 -11.70 -7.86
C GLU A 41 3.98 -11.93 -8.43
N ILE A 42 3.74 -11.43 -9.64
CA ILE A 42 2.53 -11.67 -10.43
C ILE A 42 2.93 -12.41 -11.70
N THR A 43 2.15 -13.43 -12.06
CA THR A 43 2.31 -14.18 -13.31
C THR A 43 0.95 -14.39 -13.98
N ASN A 44 0.86 -14.16 -15.30
CA ASN A 44 -0.31 -14.56 -16.08
C ASN A 44 0.08 -14.79 -17.55
N LYS A 45 0.09 -16.04 -17.98
CA LYS A 45 0.48 -16.44 -19.35
C LYS A 45 -0.47 -15.97 -20.47
N ASN A 46 -1.66 -15.50 -20.11
CA ASN A 46 -2.73 -15.19 -21.05
C ASN A 46 -2.80 -13.70 -21.41
N ILE A 47 -2.15 -12.83 -20.63
CA ILE A 47 -2.23 -11.37 -20.80
C ILE A 47 -0.84 -10.74 -20.74
N LEU A 48 -0.70 -9.58 -21.38
CA LEU A 48 0.47 -8.73 -21.23
C LEU A 48 0.30 -7.88 -19.99
N LEU A 49 1.11 -8.12 -18.96
CA LEU A 49 0.96 -7.45 -17.66
C LEU A 49 1.12 -5.93 -17.76
N GLU A 50 1.99 -5.44 -18.64
CA GLU A 50 2.18 -4.00 -18.88
C GLU A 50 0.92 -3.26 -19.34
N LYS A 51 -0.02 -3.96 -19.99
CA LYS A 51 -1.29 -3.40 -20.46
C LYS A 51 -2.34 -3.30 -19.36
N VAL A 52 -2.21 -4.14 -18.33
CA VAL A 52 -3.19 -4.23 -17.24
C VAL A 52 -2.76 -3.41 -16.03
N ILE A 53 -1.44 -3.27 -15.80
CA ILE A 53 -0.90 -2.51 -14.67
C ILE A 53 -0.91 -1.00 -15.01
N ASN A 54 -1.96 -0.30 -14.56
CA ASN A 54 -2.24 1.12 -14.81
C ASN A 54 -3.10 1.70 -13.68
N LEU A 55 -3.63 2.92 -13.82
CA LEU A 55 -4.49 3.55 -12.80
C LEU A 55 -5.83 2.82 -12.63
N GLU A 56 -6.42 2.26 -13.70
CA GLU A 56 -7.65 1.46 -13.59
C GLU A 56 -7.41 0.19 -12.76
N PHE A 57 -6.19 -0.38 -12.80
CA PHE A 57 -5.82 -1.48 -11.93
C PHE A 57 -5.82 -1.09 -10.46
N ILE A 58 -5.40 0.14 -10.12
CA ILE A 58 -5.51 0.64 -8.74
C ILE A 58 -6.97 0.69 -8.31
N LYS A 59 -7.85 1.26 -9.14
CA LYS A 59 -9.29 1.28 -8.87
C LYS A 59 -9.84 -0.13 -8.62
N LEU A 60 -9.47 -1.08 -9.46
CA LEU A 60 -9.86 -2.48 -9.30
C LEU A 60 -9.38 -3.08 -7.97
N ILE A 61 -8.14 -2.79 -7.53
CA ILE A 61 -7.62 -3.24 -6.23
C ILE A 61 -8.56 -2.78 -5.10
N TYR A 62 -9.03 -1.53 -5.14
CA TYR A 62 -9.97 -1.02 -4.14
C TYR A 62 -11.33 -1.69 -4.23
N GLU A 63 -11.90 -1.85 -5.43
CA GLU A 63 -13.19 -2.51 -5.62
C GLU A 63 -13.19 -3.95 -5.10
N LEU A 64 -12.11 -4.71 -5.36
CA LEU A 64 -11.94 -6.08 -4.86
C LEU A 64 -11.89 -6.18 -3.34
N ASN A 65 -11.53 -5.10 -2.66
CA ASN A 65 -11.33 -5.06 -1.21
C ASN A 65 -12.40 -4.23 -0.47
N ARG A 66 -13.32 -3.58 -1.20
CA ARG A 66 -14.30 -2.65 -0.64
C ARG A 66 -15.12 -3.27 0.48
N GLN A 67 -15.60 -4.50 0.30
CA GLN A 67 -16.47 -5.13 1.28
C GLN A 67 -15.81 -5.33 2.65
N ASP A 68 -14.51 -5.66 2.67
CA ASP A 68 -13.84 -6.09 3.90
C ASP A 68 -12.88 -5.05 4.49
N ILE A 69 -12.39 -4.11 3.66
CA ILE A 69 -11.25 -3.26 4.03
C ILE A 69 -11.58 -1.77 3.97
N PHE A 70 -12.42 -1.36 3.02
CA PHE A 70 -12.70 0.05 2.78
C PHE A 70 -14.17 0.39 3.05
N ASP A 71 -14.41 1.54 3.68
CA ASP A 71 -15.74 2.11 3.80
C ASP A 71 -16.03 3.06 2.65
N ASP A 72 -15.01 3.81 2.20
CA ASP A 72 -15.15 4.72 1.06
C ASP A 72 -13.89 4.76 0.23
N PHE A 73 -14.06 5.07 -1.05
CA PHE A 73 -12.99 5.16 -2.03
C PHE A 73 -13.36 6.13 -3.14
N TYR A 74 -12.42 6.98 -3.49
CA TYR A 74 -12.52 7.89 -4.61
C TYR A 74 -11.19 7.97 -5.36
N LEU A 75 -11.24 7.95 -6.69
CA LEU A 75 -10.08 8.16 -7.56
C LEU A 75 -10.48 9.11 -8.67
N GLU A 76 -9.83 10.27 -8.74
CA GLU A 76 -10.00 11.30 -9.77
C GLU A 76 -8.78 11.32 -10.68
N MET A 77 -8.97 11.06 -11.96
CA MET A 77 -7.91 11.19 -12.96
C MET A 77 -7.58 12.67 -13.13
N THR A 78 -6.33 13.05 -12.90
CA THR A 78 -5.81 14.42 -13.07
C THR A 78 -4.98 14.57 -14.35
N GLY A 79 -4.67 13.44 -15.00
CA GLY A 79 -3.97 13.35 -16.26
C GLY A 79 -3.92 11.91 -16.77
N PRO A 80 -3.25 11.65 -17.91
CA PRO A 80 -3.15 10.30 -18.50
C PRO A 80 -2.47 9.29 -17.57
N GLU A 81 -1.48 9.74 -16.81
CA GLU A 81 -0.67 8.91 -15.88
C GLU A 81 -0.67 9.51 -14.47
N SER A 82 -1.72 10.26 -14.10
CA SER A 82 -1.84 10.85 -12.78
C SER A 82 -3.27 10.86 -12.28
N ALA A 83 -3.42 10.72 -10.96
CA ALA A 83 -4.71 10.73 -10.28
C ALA A 83 -4.55 11.21 -8.84
N THR A 84 -5.64 11.76 -8.29
CA THR A 84 -5.80 11.95 -6.85
C THR A 84 -6.64 10.82 -6.28
N ILE A 85 -6.21 10.26 -5.16
CA ILE A 85 -6.87 9.15 -4.48
C ILE A 85 -7.30 9.56 -3.07
N TYR A 86 -8.49 9.14 -2.69
CA TYR A 86 -8.95 9.13 -1.31
C TYR A 86 -9.46 7.74 -0.96
N THR A 87 -9.11 7.24 0.22
CA THR A 87 -9.53 5.92 0.71
C THR A 87 -9.77 5.98 2.21
N LEU A 88 -10.99 5.69 2.64
CA LEU A 88 -11.34 5.52 4.04
C LEU A 88 -11.29 4.03 4.38
N PHE A 89 -10.45 3.65 5.32
CA PHE A 89 -10.39 2.27 5.82
C PHE A 89 -11.54 2.01 6.78
N LYS A 90 -11.99 0.75 6.87
CA LYS A 90 -12.87 0.33 7.96
C LYS A 90 -12.21 0.58 9.30
N HIS A 91 -13.03 0.78 10.32
CA HIS A 91 -12.53 1.09 11.68
C HIS A 91 -12.01 -0.18 12.38
N PHE A 92 -10.88 -0.71 11.89
CA PHE A 92 -10.30 -1.97 12.37
C PHE A 92 -9.84 -1.95 13.83
N PHE A 93 -9.59 -0.78 14.40
CA PHE A 93 -8.95 -0.63 15.71
C PHE A 93 -9.81 0.17 16.68
N GLU A 94 -11.12 0.19 16.46
CA GLU A 94 -12.08 0.88 17.31
C GLU A 94 -12.01 0.41 18.77
N ASP A 95 -11.96 -0.91 18.97
CA ASP A 95 -11.87 -1.54 20.30
C ASP A 95 -10.57 -1.18 21.05
N PHE A 96 -9.56 -0.67 20.35
CA PHE A 96 -8.29 -0.20 20.92
C PHE A 96 -8.24 1.33 21.08
N GLY A 97 -9.34 2.04 20.84
CA GLY A 97 -9.41 3.49 20.92
C GLY A 97 -8.61 4.22 19.82
N VAL A 98 -8.26 3.52 18.72
CA VAL A 98 -7.56 4.12 17.57
C VAL A 98 -8.58 4.68 16.60
N SER A 99 -8.44 5.95 16.22
CA SER A 99 -9.32 6.62 15.26
C SER A 99 -9.36 5.88 13.93
N GLN A 100 -10.50 5.92 13.23
CA GLN A 100 -10.59 5.46 11.84
C GLN A 100 -9.58 6.22 10.97
N LYS A 101 -8.96 5.54 10.02
CA LYS A 101 -7.87 6.09 9.22
C LYS A 101 -8.27 6.25 7.76
N TYR A 102 -7.74 7.31 7.12
CA TYR A 102 -7.86 7.49 5.68
C TYR A 102 -6.51 7.83 5.03
N VAL A 103 -6.42 7.60 3.75
CA VAL A 103 -5.33 8.04 2.87
C VAL A 103 -5.90 9.05 1.89
N HIS A 104 -5.19 10.16 1.70
CA HIS A 104 -5.43 11.12 0.63
C HIS A 104 -4.09 11.45 -0.01
N GLY A 105 -3.97 11.24 -1.32
CA GLY A 105 -2.68 11.39 -1.98
C GLY A 105 -2.79 11.56 -3.49
N ASP A 106 -1.71 12.05 -4.08
CA ASP A 106 -1.55 12.19 -5.53
C ASP A 106 -0.66 11.07 -6.06
N ILE A 107 -1.13 10.40 -7.11
CA ILE A 107 -0.44 9.30 -7.77
C ILE A 107 0.09 9.78 -9.11
N CYS A 108 1.33 9.46 -9.41
CA CYS A 108 1.95 9.62 -10.72
C CYS A 108 2.56 8.31 -11.17
N ILE A 109 2.40 7.96 -12.46
CA ILE A 109 2.99 6.77 -13.08
C ILE A 109 4.14 7.19 -13.99
N GLU A 110 5.28 6.55 -13.81
CA GLU A 110 6.42 6.63 -14.73
C GLU A 110 6.57 5.28 -15.42
N ARG A 111 6.83 5.29 -16.75
CA ARG A 111 7.00 4.08 -17.54
C ARG A 111 8.36 4.08 -18.23
N THR A 112 8.98 2.92 -18.19
CA THR A 112 10.17 2.57 -18.99
C THR A 112 9.88 1.30 -19.78
N GLU A 113 10.81 0.85 -20.62
CA GLU A 113 10.67 -0.42 -21.37
C GLU A 113 10.50 -1.65 -20.46
N LYS A 114 11.01 -1.60 -19.23
CA LYS A 114 11.04 -2.76 -18.32
C LYS A 114 10.29 -2.54 -17.01
N GLN A 115 9.85 -1.31 -16.74
CA GLN A 115 9.26 -0.97 -15.43
C GLN A 115 8.05 -0.06 -15.57
N ILE A 116 7.11 -0.24 -14.66
CA ILE A 116 6.08 0.74 -14.33
C ILE A 116 6.29 1.13 -12.87
N ILE A 117 6.41 2.43 -12.61
CA ILE A 117 6.65 2.96 -11.27
C ILE A 117 5.48 3.85 -10.88
N PHE A 118 4.77 3.48 -9.83
CA PHE A 118 3.75 4.32 -9.20
C PHE A 118 4.39 5.08 -8.05
N LYS A 119 4.29 6.40 -8.06
CA LYS A 119 4.71 7.26 -6.97
C LYS A 119 3.48 7.91 -6.37
N THR A 120 3.25 7.69 -5.09
CA THR A 120 2.14 8.31 -4.35
C THR A 120 2.72 9.19 -3.26
N THR A 121 2.29 10.44 -3.21
CA THR A 121 2.65 11.41 -2.16
C THR A 121 1.39 11.82 -1.42
N THR A 122 1.49 12.06 -0.11
CA THR A 122 0.35 12.56 0.66
C THR A 122 -0.09 13.92 0.16
N ASN A 123 -1.38 14.07 -0.08
CA ASN A 123 -2.02 15.34 -0.34
C ASN A 123 -2.64 15.86 0.96
N ASN A 124 -2.11 16.96 1.49
CA ASN A 124 -2.56 17.57 2.74
C ASN A 124 -3.76 18.51 2.56
N SER A 125 -4.24 18.71 1.34
CA SER A 125 -5.47 19.46 1.11
C SER A 125 -6.68 18.67 1.60
N GLN A 126 -7.79 19.38 1.85
CA GLN A 126 -9.01 18.71 2.22
C GLN A 126 -9.55 17.89 1.04
N PRO A 127 -9.88 16.59 1.22
CA PRO A 127 -10.48 15.80 0.16
C PRO A 127 -11.75 16.44 -0.39
N LYS A 128 -11.97 16.37 -1.70
CA LYS A 128 -13.17 16.90 -2.37
C LYS A 128 -14.44 16.07 -2.07
N VAL A 129 -14.30 14.94 -1.39
CA VAL A 129 -15.40 14.06 -1.01
C VAL A 129 -15.88 14.36 0.40
N ASN A 130 -17.17 14.15 0.66
CA ASN A 130 -17.69 14.22 2.01
C ASN A 130 -17.12 13.05 2.82
N ILE A 131 -16.23 13.36 3.76
CA ILE A 131 -15.70 12.36 4.68
C ILE A 131 -16.87 11.90 5.56
N THR A 132 -17.23 10.62 5.42
CA THR A 132 -18.38 10.04 6.16
C THR A 132 -18.16 10.01 7.67
N ASN A 133 -16.89 9.98 8.11
CA ASN A 133 -16.52 10.10 9.53
C ASN A 133 -15.62 11.34 9.73
N PRO A 134 -16.15 12.43 10.31
CA PRO A 134 -15.39 13.65 10.55
C PRO A 134 -14.24 13.49 11.55
N ASN A 135 -14.22 12.40 12.33
CA ASN A 135 -13.16 12.07 13.28
C ASN A 135 -12.09 11.13 12.67
N ALA A 136 -12.22 10.80 11.39
CA ALA A 136 -11.19 10.02 10.73
C ALA A 136 -9.89 10.84 10.59
N GLU A 137 -8.76 10.18 10.76
CA GLU A 137 -7.45 10.79 10.73
C GLU A 137 -6.66 10.36 9.49
N LEU A 138 -5.95 11.31 8.89
CA LEU A 138 -5.01 11.03 7.80
C LEU A 138 -3.88 10.13 8.29
N ILE A 139 -3.62 9.04 7.58
CA ILE A 139 -2.40 8.25 7.83
C ILE A 139 -1.19 9.09 7.41
N PRO A 140 -0.21 9.31 8.29
CA PRO A 140 0.94 10.15 7.99
C PRO A 140 1.95 9.38 7.10
N ILE A 141 1.54 9.09 5.86
CA ILE A 141 2.41 8.50 4.83
C ILE A 141 3.17 9.64 4.18
N TYR A 142 4.50 9.56 4.17
CA TYR A 142 5.33 10.53 3.46
C TYR A 142 5.32 10.23 1.96
N ASN A 143 5.61 8.99 1.57
CA ASN A 143 5.50 8.52 0.19
C ASN A 143 5.25 7.00 0.11
N VAL A 144 4.69 6.58 -1.01
CA VAL A 144 4.65 5.17 -1.42
C VAL A 144 5.20 5.08 -2.83
N THR A 145 6.18 4.20 -3.02
CA THR A 145 6.72 3.90 -4.36
C THR A 145 6.50 2.43 -4.65
N THR A 146 5.74 2.13 -5.69
CA THR A 146 5.57 0.75 -6.19
C THR A 146 6.27 0.60 -7.52
N VAL A 147 7.26 -0.28 -7.57
CA VAL A 147 8.01 -0.64 -8.78
C VAL A 147 7.52 -1.99 -9.27
N CYS A 148 7.04 -2.04 -10.50
CA CYS A 148 6.67 -3.25 -11.22
C CYS A 148 7.75 -3.57 -12.23
N ASP A 149 8.67 -4.48 -11.92
CA ASP A 149 9.75 -4.94 -12.78
C ASP A 149 9.26 -6.09 -13.65
N PHE A 150 9.22 -5.91 -14.98
CA PHE A 150 8.83 -6.96 -15.93
C PHE A 150 10.02 -7.87 -16.24
N ILE A 151 9.99 -9.08 -15.67
CA ILE A 151 10.95 -10.14 -15.98
C ILE A 151 10.73 -10.64 -17.42
N ASN A 152 9.46 -10.69 -17.84
CA ASN A 152 8.99 -10.90 -19.19
C ASN A 152 7.54 -10.35 -19.30
N PRO A 153 6.90 -10.32 -20.50
CA PRO A 153 5.56 -9.76 -20.68
C PRO A 153 4.46 -10.38 -19.77
N HIS A 154 4.70 -11.57 -19.24
CA HIS A 154 3.75 -12.38 -18.48
C HIS A 154 4.14 -12.55 -17.01
N ARG A 155 5.25 -11.94 -16.57
CA ARG A 155 5.78 -12.08 -15.21
C ARG A 155 6.40 -10.77 -14.74
N ALA A 156 5.96 -10.29 -13.59
CA ALA A 156 6.47 -9.07 -12.98
C ALA A 156 6.78 -9.29 -11.50
N GLN A 157 7.91 -8.75 -11.04
CA GLN A 157 8.25 -8.57 -9.63
C GLN A 157 7.71 -7.22 -9.17
N ILE A 158 6.92 -7.22 -8.11
CA ILE A 158 6.35 -6.01 -7.54
C ILE A 158 7.04 -5.71 -6.21
N LYS A 159 7.52 -4.48 -6.06
CA LYS A 159 8.14 -3.96 -4.83
C LYS A 159 7.48 -2.66 -4.44
N THR A 160 6.83 -2.65 -3.28
CA THR A 160 6.22 -1.44 -2.73
C THR A 160 6.99 -0.98 -1.50
N THR A 161 7.61 0.18 -1.58
CA THR A 161 8.23 0.85 -0.44
C THR A 161 7.27 1.90 0.08
N THR A 162 6.96 1.84 1.38
CA THR A 162 6.13 2.83 2.08
C THR A 162 6.97 3.52 3.15
N SER A 163 7.02 4.84 3.09
CA SER A 163 7.67 5.68 4.08
C SER A 163 6.62 6.47 4.86
N PHE A 164 6.65 6.35 6.18
CA PHE A 164 5.79 7.10 7.06
C PHE A 164 6.52 8.32 7.64
N ASP A 165 5.76 9.31 8.08
CA ASP A 165 6.31 10.45 8.80
C ASP A 165 7.02 10.00 10.08
N LYS A 166 8.10 10.70 10.46
CA LYS A 166 8.92 10.38 11.64
C LYS A 166 8.13 10.48 12.96
N SER A 167 7.04 11.24 12.99
CA SER A 167 6.13 11.34 14.14
C SER A 167 5.31 10.07 14.38
N MET A 168 5.20 9.19 13.37
CA MET A 168 4.46 7.96 13.50
C MET A 168 5.16 7.01 14.46
N ASN A 169 4.46 6.69 15.55
CA ASN A 169 4.92 5.73 16.56
C ASN A 169 3.82 4.69 16.78
N SER A 170 3.84 3.63 15.99
CA SER A 170 2.83 2.56 16.08
C SER A 170 3.33 1.43 16.98
N PRO A 171 2.52 0.99 17.96
CA PRO A 171 2.81 -0.23 18.70
C PRO A 171 3.00 -1.45 17.77
N GLU A 172 3.86 -2.38 18.13
CA GLU A 172 4.21 -3.55 17.28
C GLU A 172 2.97 -4.39 16.90
N PHE A 173 1.96 -4.48 17.77
CA PHE A 173 0.74 -5.22 17.46
C PHE A 173 -0.09 -4.53 16.37
N ILE A 174 -0.14 -3.19 16.33
CA ILE A 174 -0.79 -2.40 15.26
C ILE A 174 -0.04 -2.62 13.94
N GLU A 175 1.30 -2.63 13.97
CA GLU A 175 2.13 -2.94 12.81
C GLU A 175 1.80 -4.32 12.22
N LYS A 176 1.71 -5.35 13.04
CA LYS A 176 1.34 -6.71 12.62
C LYS A 176 -0.06 -6.78 12.02
N MET A 177 -1.03 -6.09 12.61
CA MET A 177 -2.39 -6.06 12.11
C MET A 177 -2.48 -5.30 10.79
N ALA A 178 -1.84 -4.13 10.67
CA ALA A 178 -1.76 -3.37 9.42
C ALA A 178 -1.10 -4.19 8.30
N THR A 179 -0.02 -4.92 8.63
CA THR A 179 0.65 -5.85 7.71
C THR A 179 -0.32 -6.92 7.19
N THR A 180 -1.18 -7.45 8.04
CA THR A 180 -2.20 -8.44 7.65
C THR A 180 -3.23 -7.83 6.68
N VAL A 181 -3.71 -6.62 6.94
CA VAL A 181 -4.65 -5.90 6.05
C VAL A 181 -4.02 -5.63 4.69
N ILE A 182 -2.81 -5.07 4.67
CA ILE A 182 -2.05 -4.78 3.45
C ILE A 182 -1.84 -6.06 2.63
N SER A 183 -1.44 -7.16 3.29
CA SER A 183 -1.24 -8.45 2.63
C SER A 183 -2.52 -8.97 1.96
N LYS A 184 -3.69 -8.83 2.59
CA LYS A 184 -4.98 -9.21 2.00
C LYS A 184 -5.28 -8.41 0.72
N ILE A 185 -5.03 -7.10 0.74
CA ILE A 185 -5.25 -6.21 -0.42
C ILE A 185 -4.48 -6.73 -1.63
N PHE A 186 -3.17 -6.91 -1.47
CA PHE A 186 -2.30 -7.30 -2.57
C PHE A 186 -2.47 -8.76 -3.01
N LEU A 187 -2.77 -9.68 -2.09
CA LEU A 187 -3.04 -11.06 -2.45
C LEU A 187 -4.31 -11.20 -3.30
N ARG A 188 -5.37 -10.43 -3.01
CA ARG A 188 -6.58 -10.42 -3.84
C ARG A 188 -6.29 -9.87 -5.24
N ALA A 189 -5.54 -8.77 -5.33
CA ALA A 189 -5.12 -8.21 -6.61
C ALA A 189 -4.29 -9.20 -7.43
N LYS A 190 -3.30 -9.85 -6.80
CA LYS A 190 -2.50 -10.91 -7.42
C LYS A 190 -3.38 -12.05 -7.93
N GLN A 191 -4.24 -12.61 -7.08
CA GLN A 191 -5.14 -13.71 -7.43
C GLN A 191 -6.09 -13.34 -8.56
N PHE A 192 -6.58 -12.10 -8.58
CA PHE A 192 -7.42 -11.60 -9.66
C PHE A 192 -6.65 -11.60 -10.98
N ILE A 193 -5.48 -10.95 -11.03
CA ILE A 193 -4.65 -10.90 -12.25
C ILE A 193 -4.32 -12.32 -12.74
N GLU A 194 -3.90 -13.20 -11.85
CA GLU A 194 -3.49 -14.57 -12.21
C GLU A 194 -4.63 -15.43 -12.78
N LYS A 195 -5.89 -15.05 -12.50
CA LYS A 195 -7.09 -15.72 -13.01
C LYS A 195 -7.68 -15.11 -14.29
N ILE A 196 -7.24 -13.93 -14.71
CA ILE A 196 -7.73 -13.30 -15.94
C ILE A 196 -7.41 -14.22 -17.14
N THR A 197 -8.41 -14.47 -17.97
CA THR A 197 -8.28 -15.16 -19.27
C THR A 197 -8.66 -14.18 -20.38
N VAL A 198 -8.18 -14.42 -21.61
CA VAL A 198 -8.44 -13.54 -22.78
C VAL A 198 -9.95 -13.33 -23.01
N ASN A 199 -10.79 -14.29 -22.63
CA ASN A 199 -12.25 -14.20 -22.78
C ASN A 199 -12.92 -13.22 -21.81
N ASN A 200 -12.20 -12.73 -20.79
CA ASN A 200 -12.72 -11.80 -19.78
C ASN A 200 -12.36 -10.33 -20.09
N ILE A 201 -11.66 -10.08 -21.21
CA ILE A 201 -11.21 -8.75 -21.64
C ILE A 201 -12.03 -8.33 -22.88
N LYS A 202 -13.35 -8.33 -22.75
CA LYS A 202 -14.26 -7.74 -23.77
C LYS A 202 -14.91 -6.49 -23.21
#